data_5bbb41df4b9e14c63c69fd9973eb968c
#
_entry.id   5bbb41df4b9e14c63c69fd9973eb968c
#
_cell.length_a   1.000
_cell.length_b   1.000
_cell.length_c   1.000
_cell.angle_alpha   90.00
_cell.angle_beta   90.00
_cell.angle_gamma   90.00
#
_symmetry.space_group_name_H-M   'P 1'
#
loop_
_entity.id
_entity.type
_entity.pdbx_description
1 polymer ?
#
loop_
_entity_poly.entity_id
_entity_poly.type
_entity_poly.pdbx_seq_one_letter_code
_entity_poly.pdbx_strand_id
1 'polypeptide(L)'
;MSEIPRTYPSWLKGEFKSVQKEYTEPTKLLADDGTLLSPGWARHMVFDYDRTKSTPTMRRKEWDFYQISDGRYMIQISFANISIGGYASAALVDLRNPKKNKKLAAGTITAPTALFLGGKDKYVLPPKGDVPNHVKLEIKGIGKATFDVLTEEHKRTIYFKSGNVECHFEMDIPDGLENITTVLPFKDHPKSYFMTIKQNCMPCSGTYKWGDKVYKFSKDDTFCCLDWGRVNTPYKLVWYWGNGSTYLTDENGKKHIFGFEITWGIGDESNATETCIFYDGKAHKFGAVDVETFPKPDKYMEPWHLVSEDGRFDFVMTPFYDHHADTNALNLLRMHSHQVHGIWN
;
A
#
# COMPACT_ATOMS: atom_id res chain seq x y z
N MET A 1 -2.95 29.30 6.02
CA MET A 1 -2.56 27.93 5.63
C MET A 1 -2.94 27.77 4.17
N SER A 2 -2.01 27.42 3.29
CA SER A 2 -2.29 27.20 1.87
C SER A 2 -3.22 25.99 1.76
N GLU A 3 -4.34 26.13 1.07
CA GLU A 3 -5.15 24.99 0.65
C GLU A 3 -4.21 23.95 0.01
N ILE A 4 -4.31 22.68 0.43
CA ILE A 4 -3.69 21.60 -0.33
C ILE A 4 -4.38 21.66 -1.69
N PRO A 5 -3.65 21.98 -2.78
CA PRO A 5 -4.27 22.03 -4.08
C PRO A 5 -4.93 20.66 -4.31
N ARG A 6 -6.21 20.62 -4.63
CA ARG A 6 -6.82 19.45 -5.22
C ARG A 6 -6.07 19.20 -6.53
N THR A 7 -5.10 18.33 -6.49
CA THR A 7 -4.42 17.87 -7.70
C THR A 7 -5.26 16.77 -8.36
N TYR A 8 -6.56 17.05 -8.53
CA TYR A 8 -7.32 16.23 -9.46
C TYR A 8 -6.70 16.42 -10.83
N PRO A 9 -6.39 15.35 -11.54
CA PRO A 9 -6.14 15.45 -12.95
C PRO A 9 -7.29 16.21 -13.59
N SER A 10 -7.00 17.07 -14.56
CA SER A 10 -8.01 17.92 -15.23
C SER A 10 -9.20 17.14 -15.82
N TRP A 11 -9.01 15.84 -16.08
CA TRP A 11 -10.01 14.92 -16.62
C TRP A 11 -11.06 14.43 -15.59
N LEU A 12 -10.83 14.51 -14.28
CA LEU A 12 -11.85 14.24 -13.26
C LEU A 12 -13.05 15.22 -13.28
N LYS A 13 -12.93 16.30 -14.02
CA LYS A 13 -14.02 17.30 -14.18
C LYS A 13 -15.03 16.96 -15.29
N GLY A 14 -15.16 15.70 -15.69
CA GLY A 14 -16.22 15.23 -16.57
C GLY A 14 -15.89 15.20 -18.07
N GLU A 15 -14.73 15.66 -18.49
CA GLU A 15 -14.35 15.72 -19.91
C GLU A 15 -13.53 14.52 -20.40
N PHE A 16 -12.94 13.72 -19.48
CA PHE A 16 -12.08 12.61 -19.85
C PHE A 16 -12.29 11.41 -18.91
N LYS A 17 -12.58 10.26 -19.51
CA LYS A 17 -12.60 8.97 -18.80
C LYS A 17 -11.26 8.26 -19.00
N SER A 18 -10.71 7.71 -17.91
CA SER A 18 -9.47 6.93 -18.02
C SER A 18 -9.69 5.68 -18.88
N VAL A 19 -8.73 5.40 -19.75
CA VAL A 19 -8.83 4.28 -20.70
C VAL A 19 -8.80 2.92 -20.02
N GLN A 20 -8.22 2.81 -18.81
CA GLN A 20 -8.02 1.56 -18.06
C GLN A 20 -7.37 0.48 -18.93
N LYS A 21 -6.20 0.79 -19.47
CA LYS A 21 -5.44 -0.11 -20.36
C LYS A 21 -4.97 -1.35 -19.57
N GLU A 22 -5.57 -2.50 -19.83
CA GLU A 22 -5.21 -3.76 -19.20
C GLU A 22 -4.12 -4.50 -20.00
N TYR A 23 -3.15 -5.07 -19.26
CA TYR A 23 -2.13 -5.97 -19.77
C TYR A 23 -2.38 -7.37 -19.23
N THR A 24 -2.34 -8.37 -20.11
CA THR A 24 -2.58 -9.79 -19.78
C THR A 24 -1.36 -10.66 -20.00
N GLU A 25 -0.33 -10.13 -20.67
CA GLU A 25 0.87 -10.86 -21.06
C GLU A 25 2.13 -10.23 -20.46
N PRO A 26 3.21 -11.00 -20.27
CA PRO A 26 4.48 -10.48 -19.79
C PRO A 26 4.93 -9.27 -20.61
N THR A 27 5.18 -8.16 -19.93
CA THR A 27 5.39 -6.86 -20.57
C THR A 27 6.61 -6.16 -19.97
N LYS A 28 7.50 -5.68 -20.86
CA LYS A 28 8.68 -4.91 -20.47
C LYS A 28 8.26 -3.56 -19.89
N LEU A 29 8.65 -3.30 -18.63
CA LEU A 29 8.30 -2.06 -17.95
C LEU A 29 9.13 -0.87 -18.41
N LEU A 30 10.46 -1.03 -18.48
CA LEU A 30 11.41 0.04 -18.73
C LEU A 30 12.27 -0.24 -19.97
N ALA A 31 12.57 0.80 -20.74
CA ALA A 31 13.62 0.79 -21.74
C ALA A 31 15.02 0.68 -21.10
N ASP A 32 16.04 0.48 -21.93
CA ASP A 32 17.43 0.34 -21.44
C ASP A 32 17.97 1.62 -20.81
N ASP A 33 17.45 2.77 -21.21
CA ASP A 33 17.78 4.08 -20.64
C ASP A 33 16.94 4.44 -19.38
N GLY A 34 16.01 3.57 -18.96
CA GLY A 34 15.12 3.76 -17.83
C GLY A 34 13.79 4.45 -18.15
N THR A 35 13.51 4.76 -19.41
CA THR A 35 12.23 5.35 -19.83
C THR A 35 11.09 4.35 -19.63
N LEU A 36 9.97 4.80 -19.08
CA LEU A 36 8.76 4.00 -18.89
C LEU A 36 8.13 3.65 -20.26
N LEU A 37 7.82 2.37 -20.48
CA LEU A 37 7.24 1.88 -21.74
C LEU A 37 5.76 1.55 -21.62
N SER A 38 5.30 1.05 -20.48
CA SER A 38 4.03 0.33 -20.37
C SER A 38 3.14 0.85 -19.24
N PRO A 39 2.61 2.10 -19.34
CA PRO A 39 1.61 2.57 -18.39
C PRO A 39 0.28 1.82 -18.59
N GLY A 40 -0.36 1.43 -17.48
CA GLY A 40 -1.60 0.66 -17.51
C GLY A 40 -1.78 -0.17 -16.23
N TRP A 41 -2.55 -1.24 -16.31
CA TRP A 41 -2.82 -2.11 -15.17
C TRP A 41 -2.90 -3.59 -15.57
N ALA A 42 -2.87 -4.47 -14.59
CA ALA A 42 -3.04 -5.92 -14.77
C ALA A 42 -3.66 -6.54 -13.50
N ARG A 43 -4.25 -7.76 -13.65
CA ARG A 43 -4.81 -8.54 -12.52
C ARG A 43 -3.75 -9.32 -11.76
N HIS A 44 -2.55 -9.42 -12.30
CA HIS A 44 -1.38 -10.09 -11.73
C HIS A 44 -0.12 -9.36 -12.17
N MET A 45 1.01 -9.65 -11.55
CA MET A 45 2.28 -9.04 -11.92
C MET A 45 2.80 -9.55 -13.25
N VAL A 46 2.45 -8.86 -14.33
CA VAL A 46 2.94 -9.15 -15.71
C VAL A 46 4.08 -8.25 -16.14
N PHE A 47 4.37 -7.18 -15.41
CA PHE A 47 5.42 -6.22 -15.77
C PHE A 47 6.80 -6.72 -15.34
N ASP A 48 7.74 -6.73 -16.27
CA ASP A 48 9.13 -7.09 -15.97
C ASP A 48 9.88 -5.88 -15.42
N TYR A 49 10.01 -5.84 -14.11
CA TYR A 49 10.75 -4.81 -13.39
C TYR A 49 12.24 -5.15 -13.31
N ASP A 50 13.08 -4.33 -13.93
CA ASP A 50 14.51 -4.36 -13.79
C ASP A 50 14.98 -3.18 -12.93
N ARG A 51 15.35 -3.46 -11.69
CA ARG A 51 15.81 -2.47 -10.71
C ARG A 51 17.03 -1.69 -11.21
N THR A 52 17.87 -2.29 -12.02
CA THR A 52 19.11 -1.65 -12.54
C THR A 52 18.82 -0.52 -13.51
N LYS A 53 17.66 -0.58 -14.20
CA LYS A 53 17.18 0.44 -15.14
C LYS A 53 16.39 1.56 -14.46
N SER A 54 16.00 1.40 -13.21
CA SER A 54 15.27 2.41 -12.45
C SER A 54 16.18 3.55 -12.01
N THR A 55 16.23 4.61 -12.79
CA THR A 55 17.15 5.74 -12.61
C THR A 55 16.40 7.09 -12.59
N PRO A 56 16.89 8.10 -11.85
CA PRO A 56 18.07 8.08 -11.00
C PRO A 56 17.85 7.26 -9.72
N THR A 57 18.86 6.53 -9.32
CA THR A 57 18.82 5.60 -8.19
C THR A 57 18.30 6.22 -6.88
N MET A 58 18.67 7.47 -6.61
CA MET A 58 18.24 8.18 -5.39
C MET A 58 16.72 8.46 -5.34
N ARG A 59 16.04 8.38 -6.46
CA ARG A 59 14.59 8.55 -6.56
C ARG A 59 13.82 7.24 -6.40
N ARG A 60 14.50 6.12 -6.55
CA ARG A 60 13.89 4.80 -6.42
C ARG A 60 13.47 4.55 -4.97
N LYS A 61 12.24 4.09 -4.80
CA LYS A 61 11.66 3.63 -3.54
C LYS A 61 11.01 2.28 -3.78
N GLU A 62 11.24 1.38 -2.84
CA GLU A 62 10.72 0.01 -2.90
C GLU A 62 10.13 -0.33 -1.54
N TRP A 63 8.94 -0.91 -1.49
CA TRP A 63 8.30 -1.34 -0.26
C TRP A 63 7.38 -2.53 -0.47
N ASP A 64 7.22 -3.28 0.61
CA ASP A 64 6.15 -4.24 0.83
C ASP A 64 5.50 -3.82 2.15
N PHE A 65 4.30 -3.21 2.07
CA PHE A 65 3.54 -2.74 3.21
C PHE A 65 2.33 -3.63 3.41
N TYR A 66 2.18 -4.15 4.61
CA TYR A 66 1.08 -5.01 5.01
C TYR A 66 0.24 -4.31 6.05
N GLN A 67 -1.07 -4.20 5.79
CA GLN A 67 -2.05 -3.69 6.73
C GLN A 67 -2.99 -4.83 7.11
N ILE A 68 -2.99 -5.21 8.38
CA ILE A 68 -3.78 -6.32 8.93
C ILE A 68 -4.79 -5.73 9.90
N SER A 69 -6.07 -6.08 9.77
CA SER A 69 -7.11 -5.55 10.65
C SER A 69 -8.23 -6.55 10.91
N ASP A 70 -8.71 -6.56 12.16
CA ASP A 70 -9.94 -7.24 12.62
C ASP A 70 -11.09 -6.25 12.88
N GLY A 71 -10.94 -4.99 12.43
CA GLY A 71 -11.88 -3.90 12.67
C GLY A 71 -11.77 -3.26 14.06
N ARG A 72 -11.02 -3.85 14.98
CA ARG A 72 -10.67 -3.25 16.27
C ARG A 72 -9.22 -2.85 16.35
N TYR A 73 -8.34 -3.77 15.99
CA TYR A 73 -6.91 -3.53 15.95
C TYR A 73 -6.44 -3.47 14.50
N MET A 74 -5.50 -2.58 14.25
CA MET A 74 -4.81 -2.50 12.98
C MET A 74 -3.32 -2.67 13.22
N ILE A 75 -2.72 -3.59 12.48
CA ILE A 75 -1.29 -3.81 12.43
C ILE A 75 -0.77 -3.29 11.10
N GLN A 76 0.28 -2.50 11.14
CA GLN A 76 0.99 -2.02 9.95
C GLN A 76 2.43 -2.55 10.01
N ILE A 77 2.83 -3.31 8.99
CA ILE A 77 4.17 -3.86 8.87
C ILE A 77 4.76 -3.40 7.54
N SER A 78 5.95 -2.82 7.59
CA SER A 78 6.65 -2.33 6.40
C SER A 78 8.01 -2.99 6.27
N PHE A 79 8.34 -3.35 5.04
CA PHE A 79 9.70 -3.63 4.58
C PHE A 79 10.00 -2.64 3.46
N ALA A 80 11.03 -1.83 3.59
CA ALA A 80 11.27 -0.79 2.60
C ALA A 80 12.76 -0.53 2.35
N ASN A 81 13.07 -0.19 1.11
CA ASN A 81 14.34 0.37 0.67
C ASN A 81 14.05 1.73 0.02
N ILE A 82 14.48 2.79 0.65
CA ILE A 82 14.27 4.16 0.17
C ILE A 82 15.51 4.76 -0.50
N SER A 83 16.42 3.93 -0.98
CA SER A 83 17.71 4.22 -1.60
C SER A 83 18.78 4.73 -0.66
N ILE A 84 18.43 5.58 0.31
CA ILE A 84 19.33 6.12 1.34
C ILE A 84 19.38 5.25 2.59
N GLY A 85 18.43 4.35 2.76
CA GLY A 85 18.33 3.42 3.86
C GLY A 85 17.30 2.35 3.61
N GLY A 86 17.43 1.22 4.31
CA GLY A 86 16.42 0.17 4.38
C GLY A 86 15.85 0.09 5.78
N TYR A 87 14.59 -0.33 5.90
CA TYR A 87 14.00 -0.56 7.21
C TYR A 87 12.93 -1.66 7.16
N ALA A 88 12.68 -2.24 8.32
CA ALA A 88 11.47 -2.99 8.61
C ALA A 88 10.84 -2.41 9.88
N SER A 89 9.53 -2.30 9.90
CA SER A 89 8.79 -1.79 11.06
C SER A 89 7.50 -2.56 11.25
N ALA A 90 7.03 -2.61 12.51
CA ALA A 90 5.73 -3.15 12.87
C ALA A 90 5.10 -2.24 13.92
N ALA A 91 3.84 -1.88 13.73
CA ALA A 91 3.07 -1.03 14.65
C ALA A 91 1.66 -1.57 14.83
N LEU A 92 1.09 -1.37 16.02
CA LEU A 92 -0.28 -1.73 16.37
C LEU A 92 -1.07 -0.49 16.75
N VAL A 93 -2.29 -0.36 16.22
CA VAL A 93 -3.25 0.70 16.50
C VAL A 93 -4.53 0.09 17.07
N ASP A 94 -5.05 0.61 18.18
CA ASP A 94 -6.39 0.26 18.70
C ASP A 94 -7.41 1.28 18.17
N LEU A 95 -8.16 0.92 17.15
CA LEU A 95 -9.11 1.79 16.46
C LEU A 95 -10.27 2.25 17.36
N ARG A 96 -10.59 1.50 18.43
CA ARG A 96 -11.63 1.89 19.39
C ARG A 96 -11.15 2.85 20.47
N ASN A 97 -9.85 3.06 20.59
CA ASN A 97 -9.26 3.91 21.62
C ASN A 97 -8.14 4.81 21.06
N PRO A 98 -8.43 5.61 20.04
CA PRO A 98 -7.42 6.34 19.28
C PRO A 98 -6.63 7.34 20.14
N LYS A 99 -7.21 7.91 21.18
CA LYS A 99 -6.53 8.88 22.08
C LYS A 99 -5.36 8.26 22.85
N LYS A 100 -5.38 6.93 23.07
CA LYS A 100 -4.28 6.18 23.70
C LYS A 100 -3.20 5.77 22.69
N ASN A 101 -3.47 5.85 21.40
CA ASN A 101 -2.63 5.32 20.34
C ASN A 101 -1.36 6.12 20.04
N LYS A 102 -1.19 7.31 20.62
CA LYS A 102 0.00 8.13 20.39
C LYS A 102 1.34 7.45 20.73
N LYS A 103 1.31 6.25 21.36
CA LYS A 103 2.50 5.49 21.78
C LYS A 103 2.34 3.97 21.67
N LEU A 104 1.41 3.45 20.84
CA LEU A 104 1.27 2.02 20.74
C LEU A 104 2.47 1.42 20.04
N ALA A 105 3.07 0.50 20.71
CA ALA A 105 3.86 -0.66 20.35
C ALA A 105 4.40 -0.63 18.92
N ALA A 106 5.32 0.27 18.63
CA ALA A 106 6.06 0.24 17.37
C ALA A 106 7.49 -0.26 17.60
N GLY A 107 7.94 -1.13 16.71
CA GLY A 107 9.33 -1.53 16.59
C GLY A 107 9.86 -1.17 15.20
N THR A 108 11.12 -0.78 15.11
CA THR A 108 11.77 -0.47 13.84
C THR A 108 13.19 -1.02 13.81
N ILE A 109 13.55 -1.62 12.69
CA ILE A 109 14.91 -2.07 12.39
C ILE A 109 15.36 -1.23 11.20
N THR A 110 16.38 -0.41 11.35
CA THR A 110 16.91 0.44 10.29
C THR A 110 18.30 0.00 9.90
N ALA A 111 18.54 -0.22 8.62
CA ALA A 111 19.84 -0.49 8.05
C ALA A 111 20.23 0.61 7.05
N PRO A 112 21.43 1.20 7.17
CA PRO A 112 21.94 2.04 6.10
C PRO A 112 22.14 1.18 4.86
N THR A 113 21.73 1.69 3.70
CA THR A 113 22.10 1.04 2.44
C THR A 113 23.56 1.33 2.11
N ALA A 114 24.20 0.40 1.44
CA ALA A 114 25.60 0.57 1.05
C ALA A 114 25.84 1.67 0.00
N LEU A 115 24.78 2.27 -0.56
CA LEU A 115 24.85 3.37 -1.56
C LEU A 115 25.62 4.59 -1.04
N PHE A 116 25.46 4.96 0.24
CA PHE A 116 26.22 6.05 0.85
C PHE A 116 27.71 5.73 1.07
N LEU A 117 28.06 4.45 1.12
CA LEU A 117 29.41 3.99 1.41
C LEU A 117 30.14 3.48 0.15
N GLY A 118 29.58 3.73 -1.04
CA GLY A 118 30.14 3.24 -2.30
C GLY A 118 30.07 1.72 -2.49
N GLY A 119 29.28 1.02 -1.68
CA GLY A 119 29.12 -0.42 -1.71
C GLY A 119 27.86 -0.89 -2.43
N LYS A 120 27.69 -2.22 -2.54
CA LYS A 120 26.47 -2.82 -3.07
C LYS A 120 25.35 -2.71 -2.05
N ASP A 121 24.13 -2.39 -2.53
CA ASP A 121 22.93 -2.41 -1.72
C ASP A 121 22.68 -3.86 -1.23
N LYS A 122 22.70 -4.04 0.09
CA LYS A 122 22.57 -5.36 0.72
C LYS A 122 21.12 -5.70 1.09
N TYR A 123 20.22 -4.72 1.05
CA TYR A 123 18.82 -4.89 1.38
C TYR A 123 17.96 -4.57 0.15
N VAL A 124 17.83 -5.57 -0.71
CA VAL A 124 17.08 -5.47 -1.97
C VAL A 124 15.78 -6.23 -1.81
N LEU A 125 14.68 -5.56 -2.15
CA LEU A 125 13.36 -6.19 -2.17
C LEU A 125 13.13 -6.92 -3.51
N PRO A 126 12.33 -8.00 -3.54
CA PRO A 126 12.08 -8.78 -4.75
C PRO A 126 11.46 -7.94 -5.86
N PRO A 127 11.82 -8.19 -7.13
CA PRO A 127 11.28 -7.45 -8.26
C PRO A 127 9.81 -7.80 -8.59
N LYS A 128 9.30 -8.91 -8.09
CA LYS A 128 7.92 -9.37 -8.23
C LYS A 128 7.34 -9.72 -6.87
N GLY A 129 6.09 -9.37 -6.65
CA GLY A 129 5.43 -9.54 -5.36
C GLY A 129 4.64 -10.84 -5.22
N ASP A 130 4.40 -11.55 -6.32
CA ASP A 130 3.52 -12.73 -6.42
C ASP A 130 4.24 -14.03 -6.80
N VAL A 131 5.57 -14.03 -6.72
CA VAL A 131 6.41 -15.22 -6.95
C VAL A 131 7.10 -15.65 -5.66
N PRO A 132 7.56 -16.91 -5.54
CA PRO A 132 8.28 -17.37 -4.36
C PRO A 132 9.47 -16.47 -4.04
N ASN A 133 9.54 -16.00 -2.82
CA ASN A 133 10.65 -15.19 -2.35
C ASN A 133 10.80 -15.22 -0.81
N HIS A 134 11.96 -14.85 -0.35
CA HIS A 134 12.30 -14.67 1.06
C HIS A 134 13.03 -13.35 1.24
N VAL A 135 12.55 -12.50 2.11
CA VAL A 135 13.23 -11.26 2.49
C VAL A 135 13.58 -11.30 3.96
N LYS A 136 14.82 -10.93 4.27
CA LYS A 136 15.32 -10.88 5.63
C LYS A 136 16.08 -9.57 5.88
N LEU A 137 15.70 -8.89 6.96
CA LEU A 137 16.48 -7.82 7.57
C LEU A 137 16.81 -8.22 9.01
N GLU A 138 18.08 -8.40 9.30
CA GLU A 138 18.55 -8.74 10.65
C GLU A 138 19.73 -7.87 11.04
N ILE A 139 19.65 -7.24 12.20
CA ILE A 139 20.72 -6.45 12.80
C ILE A 139 20.93 -6.94 14.21
N LYS A 140 22.13 -7.49 14.46
CA LYS A 140 22.51 -8.07 15.75
C LYS A 140 22.28 -7.06 16.89
N GLY A 141 21.55 -7.50 17.92
CA GLY A 141 21.23 -6.67 19.08
C GLY A 141 20.09 -5.67 18.90
N ILE A 142 19.53 -5.53 17.68
CA ILE A 142 18.43 -4.61 17.38
C ILE A 142 17.15 -5.39 17.05
N GLY A 143 17.23 -6.32 16.09
CA GLY A 143 16.06 -7.09 15.72
C GLY A 143 16.20 -7.90 14.44
N LYS A 144 15.14 -8.62 14.13
CA LYS A 144 15.00 -9.46 12.93
C LYS A 144 13.60 -9.30 12.35
N ALA A 145 13.52 -9.15 11.05
CA ALA A 145 12.27 -9.18 10.30
C ALA A 145 12.44 -10.06 9.05
N THR A 146 11.43 -10.86 8.77
CA THR A 146 11.37 -11.67 7.53
C THR A 146 9.96 -11.62 6.97
N PHE A 147 9.84 -11.73 5.64
CA PHE A 147 8.62 -12.19 5.02
C PHE A 147 8.93 -13.24 3.94
N ASP A 148 8.00 -14.15 3.76
CA ASP A 148 8.06 -15.22 2.79
C ASP A 148 6.82 -15.21 1.91
N VAL A 149 6.98 -15.42 0.62
CA VAL A 149 5.90 -15.71 -0.32
C VAL A 149 6.03 -17.17 -0.72
N LEU A 150 5.07 -17.98 -0.28
CA LEU A 150 5.05 -19.42 -0.39
C LEU A 150 3.91 -19.80 -1.34
N THR A 151 4.16 -19.68 -2.65
CA THR A 151 3.11 -19.82 -3.69
C THR A 151 2.57 -21.26 -3.76
N GLU A 152 3.39 -22.27 -3.57
CA GLU A 152 2.95 -23.68 -3.54
C GLU A 152 2.08 -24.00 -2.32
N GLU A 153 2.24 -23.24 -1.23
CA GLU A 153 1.44 -23.37 -0.02
C GLU A 153 0.28 -22.38 0.02
N HIS A 154 0.09 -21.58 -1.04
CA HIS A 154 -0.95 -20.54 -1.16
C HIS A 154 -0.97 -19.56 0.01
N LYS A 155 0.21 -19.13 0.47
CA LYS A 155 0.30 -18.24 1.63
C LYS A 155 1.50 -17.29 1.61
N ARG A 156 1.41 -16.29 2.49
CA ARG A 156 2.53 -15.43 2.90
C ARG A 156 2.72 -15.54 4.39
N THR A 157 3.96 -15.41 4.85
CA THR A 157 4.26 -15.34 6.29
C THR A 157 5.10 -14.12 6.60
N ILE A 158 4.90 -13.56 7.78
CA ILE A 158 5.68 -12.43 8.29
C ILE A 158 6.12 -12.76 9.71
N TYR A 159 7.38 -12.52 9.99
CA TYR A 159 7.93 -12.47 11.33
C TYR A 159 8.63 -11.14 11.55
N PHE A 160 8.41 -10.53 12.71
CA PHE A 160 9.11 -9.31 13.12
C PHE A 160 9.41 -9.37 14.62
N LYS A 161 10.63 -8.98 14.98
CA LYS A 161 11.05 -8.79 16.38
C LYS A 161 11.99 -7.61 16.50
N SER A 162 11.64 -6.63 17.34
CA SER A 162 12.53 -5.53 17.72
C SER A 162 12.13 -4.98 19.08
N GLY A 163 13.07 -4.86 19.99
CA GLY A 163 12.81 -4.44 21.37
C GLY A 163 11.76 -5.34 22.04
N ASN A 164 10.68 -4.75 22.53
CA ASN A 164 9.57 -5.44 23.19
C ASN A 164 8.41 -5.80 22.26
N VAL A 165 8.58 -5.60 20.95
CA VAL A 165 7.61 -5.96 19.90
C VAL A 165 8.03 -7.26 19.23
N GLU A 166 7.11 -8.20 19.14
CA GLU A 166 7.27 -9.44 18.37
C GLU A 166 5.93 -9.79 17.71
N CYS A 167 5.94 -10.06 16.41
CA CYS A 167 4.74 -10.53 15.73
C CYS A 167 5.04 -11.63 14.72
N HIS A 168 4.03 -12.46 14.50
CA HIS A 168 4.03 -13.51 13.50
C HIS A 168 2.64 -13.58 12.87
N PHE A 169 2.58 -13.48 11.56
CA PHE A 169 1.35 -13.52 10.78
C PHE A 169 1.46 -14.46 9.60
N GLU A 170 0.35 -15.10 9.29
CA GLU A 170 0.14 -15.91 8.09
C GLU A 170 -1.09 -15.40 7.36
N MET A 171 -0.98 -15.16 6.07
CA MET A 171 -2.03 -14.73 5.17
C MET A 171 -2.25 -15.80 4.11
N ASP A 172 -3.52 -16.17 3.88
CA ASP A 172 -3.88 -17.06 2.80
C ASP A 172 -3.92 -16.31 1.46
N ILE A 173 -3.46 -16.99 0.42
CA ILE A 173 -3.60 -16.57 -0.97
C ILE A 173 -4.44 -17.64 -1.66
N PRO A 174 -5.79 -17.60 -1.55
CA PRO A 174 -6.65 -18.60 -2.18
C PRO A 174 -6.42 -18.67 -3.70
N ASP A 175 -6.62 -19.84 -4.28
CA ASP A 175 -6.53 -20.01 -5.72
C ASP A 175 -7.44 -19.03 -6.45
N GLY A 176 -6.89 -18.40 -7.48
CA GLY A 176 -7.60 -17.42 -8.29
C GLY A 176 -7.85 -16.07 -7.61
N LEU A 177 -7.21 -15.80 -6.45
CA LEU A 177 -7.19 -14.46 -5.86
C LEU A 177 -6.48 -13.51 -6.82
N GLU A 178 -7.22 -12.51 -7.26
CA GLU A 178 -6.69 -11.45 -8.14
C GLU A 178 -6.13 -10.28 -7.31
N ASN A 179 -5.16 -9.59 -7.88
CA ASN A 179 -4.68 -8.29 -7.39
C ASN A 179 -4.92 -7.21 -8.46
N ILE A 180 -4.55 -5.99 -8.17
CA ILE A 180 -4.32 -4.99 -9.20
C ILE A 180 -2.86 -4.55 -9.16
N THR A 181 -2.18 -4.76 -10.28
CA THR A 181 -0.86 -4.19 -10.53
C THR A 181 -1.04 -2.98 -11.43
N THR A 182 -0.66 -1.80 -10.97
CA THR A 182 -0.86 -0.56 -11.70
C THR A 182 0.46 0.13 -11.97
N VAL A 183 0.60 0.70 -13.16
CA VAL A 183 1.77 1.47 -13.60
C VAL A 183 1.31 2.84 -14.08
N LEU A 184 1.64 3.87 -13.30
CA LEU A 184 1.29 5.27 -13.60
C LEU A 184 2.53 6.05 -14.02
N PRO A 185 2.49 6.77 -15.16
CA PRO A 185 3.56 7.67 -15.57
C PRO A 185 3.46 9.02 -14.84
N PHE A 186 4.50 9.80 -14.91
CA PHE A 186 4.49 11.21 -14.49
C PHE A 186 4.70 12.09 -15.71
N LYS A 187 3.78 13.04 -15.92
CA LYS A 187 3.90 14.02 -17.00
C LYS A 187 5.24 14.75 -16.89
N ASP A 188 5.92 14.97 -17.99
CA ASP A 188 7.22 15.63 -18.09
C ASP A 188 8.40 14.91 -17.39
N HIS A 189 8.18 13.67 -16.89
CA HIS A 189 9.20 12.86 -16.24
C HIS A 189 9.24 11.42 -16.80
N PRO A 190 9.75 11.20 -18.03
CA PRO A 190 9.62 9.92 -18.74
C PRO A 190 10.31 8.73 -18.05
N LYS A 191 11.23 8.98 -17.13
CA LYS A 191 11.90 7.95 -16.30
C LYS A 191 11.29 7.78 -14.93
N SER A 192 10.29 8.59 -14.58
CA SER A 192 9.55 8.46 -13.34
C SER A 192 8.28 7.63 -13.58
N TYR A 193 7.99 6.78 -12.64
CA TYR A 193 6.81 5.92 -12.65
C TYR A 193 6.42 5.52 -11.24
N PHE A 194 5.16 5.16 -11.10
CA PHE A 194 4.60 4.60 -9.87
C PHE A 194 4.01 3.23 -10.23
N MET A 195 4.72 2.17 -9.86
CA MET A 195 4.24 0.80 -10.05
C MET A 195 3.95 0.17 -8.70
N THR A 196 2.72 -0.30 -8.53
CA THR A 196 2.25 -0.93 -7.30
C THR A 196 1.45 -2.19 -7.55
N ILE A 197 1.41 -3.07 -6.57
CA ILE A 197 0.45 -4.15 -6.45
C ILE A 197 -0.43 -3.86 -5.24
N LYS A 198 -1.74 -3.83 -5.43
CA LYS A 198 -2.73 -3.87 -4.35
C LYS A 198 -3.35 -5.26 -4.32
N GLN A 199 -3.08 -6.00 -3.26
CA GLN A 199 -3.71 -7.30 -3.00
C GLN A 199 -4.44 -7.23 -1.68
N ASN A 200 -5.76 -7.14 -1.75
CA ASN A 200 -6.62 -6.98 -0.59
C ASN A 200 -7.34 -8.29 -0.23
N CYS A 201 -8.03 -8.30 0.88
CA CYS A 201 -8.91 -9.39 1.32
C CYS A 201 -8.21 -10.72 1.56
N MET A 202 -6.93 -10.75 1.88
CA MET A 202 -6.25 -11.98 2.29
C MET A 202 -6.66 -12.36 3.72
N PRO A 203 -7.35 -13.49 3.94
CA PRO A 203 -7.61 -13.96 5.30
C PRO A 203 -6.31 -14.12 6.08
N CYS A 204 -6.26 -13.61 7.29
CA CYS A 204 -5.03 -13.49 8.06
C CYS A 204 -5.20 -13.99 9.49
N SER A 205 -4.21 -14.70 9.99
CA SER A 205 -4.13 -15.06 11.40
C SER A 205 -2.74 -14.83 11.96
N GLY A 206 -2.64 -14.69 13.27
CA GLY A 206 -1.35 -14.52 13.89
C GLY A 206 -1.42 -13.87 15.27
N THR A 207 -0.26 -13.36 15.68
CA THR A 207 -0.10 -12.71 16.99
C THR A 207 0.75 -11.46 16.87
N TYR A 208 0.39 -10.47 17.67
CA TYR A 208 1.22 -9.30 17.94
C TYR A 208 1.47 -9.22 19.43
N LYS A 209 2.71 -9.29 19.83
CA LYS A 209 3.14 -9.20 21.22
C LYS A 209 3.81 -7.86 21.48
N TRP A 210 3.41 -7.21 22.58
CA TRP A 210 4.03 -5.98 23.08
C TRP A 210 4.30 -6.10 24.57
N GLY A 211 5.55 -6.29 24.93
CA GLY A 211 5.91 -6.68 26.29
C GLY A 211 5.21 -7.98 26.68
N ASP A 212 4.43 -7.96 27.73
CA ASP A 212 3.66 -9.12 28.21
C ASP A 212 2.26 -9.24 27.57
N LYS A 213 1.84 -8.24 26.81
CA LYS A 213 0.52 -8.25 26.15
C LYS A 213 0.60 -8.97 24.82
N VAL A 214 -0.34 -9.89 24.60
CA VAL A 214 -0.49 -10.64 23.34
C VAL A 214 -1.85 -10.37 22.75
N TYR A 215 -1.85 -9.91 21.49
CA TYR A 215 -3.03 -9.72 20.67
C TYR A 215 -3.08 -10.87 19.67
N LYS A 216 -4.23 -11.53 19.55
CA LYS A 216 -4.44 -12.69 18.67
C LYS A 216 -5.44 -12.33 17.59
N PHE A 217 -5.17 -12.80 16.38
CA PHE A 217 -5.94 -12.55 15.17
C PHE A 217 -6.35 -13.88 14.54
N SER A 218 -7.59 -13.96 14.02
CA SER A 218 -8.17 -15.13 13.41
C SER A 218 -8.60 -14.84 11.97
N LYS A 219 -8.45 -15.83 11.08
CA LYS A 219 -8.94 -15.74 9.69
C LYS A 219 -10.45 -15.54 9.59
N ASP A 220 -11.20 -15.75 10.69
CA ASP A 220 -12.66 -15.60 10.71
C ASP A 220 -13.12 -14.14 10.61
N ASP A 221 -12.25 -13.18 11.01
CA ASP A 221 -12.59 -11.77 11.09
C ASP A 221 -11.44 -10.83 10.69
N THR A 222 -10.26 -11.37 10.41
CA THR A 222 -9.06 -10.58 10.13
C THR A 222 -8.64 -10.70 8.67
N PHE A 223 -8.40 -9.57 8.05
CA PHE A 223 -7.89 -9.46 6.69
C PHE A 223 -6.56 -8.73 6.63
N CYS A 224 -5.77 -9.10 5.63
CA CYS A 224 -4.55 -8.38 5.26
C CYS A 224 -4.69 -7.75 3.88
N CYS A 225 -4.28 -6.49 3.77
CA CYS A 225 -4.02 -5.79 2.52
C CYS A 225 -2.51 -5.66 2.32
N LEU A 226 -2.02 -6.01 1.14
CA LEU A 226 -0.66 -5.73 0.69
C LEU A 226 -0.67 -4.53 -0.24
N ASP A 227 0.11 -3.51 0.11
CA ASP A 227 0.57 -2.46 -0.79
C ASP A 227 2.06 -2.68 -1.09
N TRP A 228 2.34 -3.27 -2.24
CA TRP A 228 3.68 -3.47 -2.76
C TRP A 228 4.01 -2.36 -3.76
N GLY A 229 5.17 -1.77 -3.67
CA GLY A 229 5.58 -0.70 -4.57
C GLY A 229 7.02 -0.79 -5.02
N ARG A 230 7.26 -0.52 -6.32
CA ARG A 230 8.58 -0.33 -6.94
C ARG A 230 8.48 0.89 -7.83
N VAL A 231 8.95 2.02 -7.31
CA VAL A 231 8.67 3.32 -7.92
C VAL A 231 9.94 4.14 -8.14
N ASN A 232 9.87 5.05 -9.08
CA ASN A 232 10.86 6.12 -9.28
C ASN A 232 10.07 7.42 -9.48
N THR A 233 10.00 8.25 -8.46
CA THR A 233 9.07 9.37 -8.41
C THR A 233 9.76 10.72 -8.55
N PRO A 234 9.07 11.77 -9.02
CA PRO A 234 9.52 13.16 -8.89
C PRO A 234 9.80 13.53 -7.42
N TYR A 235 10.48 14.66 -7.22
CA TYR A 235 10.85 15.09 -5.84
C TYR A 235 9.64 15.46 -4.99
N LYS A 236 8.66 16.13 -5.59
CA LYS A 236 7.41 16.49 -4.93
C LYS A 236 6.34 15.52 -5.37
N LEU A 237 5.67 14.91 -4.43
CA LEU A 237 4.60 13.94 -4.65
C LEU A 237 3.50 14.18 -3.62
N VAL A 238 2.27 14.15 -4.08
CA VAL A 238 1.06 14.13 -3.26
C VAL A 238 0.19 13.02 -3.78
N TRP A 239 -0.40 12.24 -2.87
CA TRP A 239 -1.34 11.19 -3.25
C TRP A 239 -2.37 10.99 -2.14
N TYR A 240 -3.46 10.40 -2.52
CA TYR A 240 -4.49 9.91 -1.62
C TYR A 240 -4.69 8.43 -1.86
N TRP A 241 -4.87 7.68 -0.79
CA TRP A 241 -5.08 6.25 -0.84
C TRP A 241 -6.06 5.85 0.25
N GLY A 242 -7.07 5.05 -0.12
CA GLY A 242 -8.02 4.45 0.81
C GLY A 242 -8.21 2.98 0.51
N ASN A 243 -8.41 2.20 1.54
CA ASN A 243 -8.71 0.78 1.44
C ASN A 243 -9.63 0.33 2.58
N GLY A 244 -10.29 -0.79 2.36
CA GLY A 244 -11.07 -1.46 3.38
C GLY A 244 -11.32 -2.90 2.99
N SER A 245 -11.64 -3.72 4.00
CA SER A 245 -12.04 -5.12 3.81
C SER A 245 -12.98 -5.57 4.91
N THR A 246 -13.94 -6.42 4.56
CA THR A 246 -14.94 -6.94 5.49
C THR A 246 -15.61 -8.19 4.90
N TYR A 247 -16.42 -8.86 5.71
CA TYR A 247 -17.43 -9.79 5.24
C TYR A 247 -18.74 -9.06 5.02
N LEU A 248 -19.36 -9.30 3.86
CA LEU A 248 -20.77 -8.98 3.59
C LEU A 248 -21.60 -10.25 3.72
N THR A 249 -22.80 -10.14 4.24
CA THR A 249 -23.74 -11.27 4.33
C THR A 249 -24.89 -11.02 3.35
N ASP A 250 -25.12 -11.95 2.43
CA ASP A 250 -26.23 -11.85 1.50
C ASP A 250 -27.59 -12.18 2.17
N GLU A 251 -28.68 -12.05 1.42
CA GLU A 251 -30.05 -12.33 1.88
C GLU A 251 -30.28 -13.78 2.34
N ASN A 252 -29.43 -14.71 1.89
CA ASN A 252 -29.46 -16.13 2.24
C ASN A 252 -28.57 -16.46 3.46
N GLY A 253 -27.92 -15.47 4.05
CA GLY A 253 -27.00 -15.64 5.17
C GLY A 253 -25.59 -16.10 4.77
N LYS A 254 -25.27 -16.17 3.49
CA LYS A 254 -23.95 -16.53 2.99
C LYS A 254 -23.00 -15.32 3.15
N LYS A 255 -21.82 -15.57 3.70
CA LYS A 255 -20.75 -14.58 3.80
C LYS A 255 -19.96 -14.50 2.50
N HIS A 256 -19.70 -13.28 2.07
CA HIS A 256 -18.86 -12.92 0.94
C HIS A 256 -17.71 -12.04 1.42
N ILE A 257 -16.54 -12.22 0.86
CA ILE A 257 -15.40 -11.35 1.14
C ILE A 257 -15.51 -10.12 0.25
N PHE A 258 -15.48 -8.95 0.85
CA PHE A 258 -15.53 -7.65 0.17
C PHE A 258 -14.35 -6.78 0.58
N GLY A 259 -13.76 -6.10 -0.37
CA GLY A 259 -12.78 -5.06 -0.10
C GLY A 259 -12.65 -4.09 -1.26
N PHE A 260 -11.92 -3.02 -1.04
CA PHE A 260 -11.68 -2.02 -2.07
C PHE A 260 -10.30 -1.37 -1.91
N GLU A 261 -9.82 -0.84 -3.01
CA GLU A 261 -8.66 0.04 -3.12
C GLU A 261 -9.07 1.25 -3.94
N ILE A 262 -8.77 2.43 -3.45
CA ILE A 262 -8.95 3.68 -4.15
C ILE A 262 -7.69 4.53 -4.02
N THR A 263 -7.23 5.08 -5.12
CA THR A 263 -6.09 6.01 -5.13
C THR A 263 -6.38 7.13 -6.10
N TRP A 264 -6.00 8.34 -5.74
CA TRP A 264 -6.10 9.49 -6.64
C TRP A 264 -5.00 10.52 -6.37
N GLY A 265 -4.69 11.29 -7.40
CA GLY A 265 -3.73 12.39 -7.32
C GLY A 265 -2.27 11.98 -7.47
N ILE A 266 -1.98 10.70 -7.77
CA ILE A 266 -0.62 10.24 -8.00
C ILE A 266 -0.37 10.01 -9.49
N GLY A 267 0.58 10.73 -10.07
CA GLY A 267 0.95 10.56 -11.47
C GLY A 267 -0.14 10.95 -12.46
N ASP A 268 -0.04 10.40 -13.67
CA ASP A 268 -1.02 10.55 -14.72
C ASP A 268 -1.91 9.30 -14.80
N GLU A 269 -3.14 9.44 -14.34
CA GLU A 269 -4.13 8.36 -14.25
C GLU A 269 -4.93 8.15 -15.54
N SER A 270 -4.54 8.78 -16.66
CA SER A 270 -5.25 8.67 -17.94
C SER A 270 -5.28 7.26 -18.52
N ASN A 271 -4.25 6.45 -18.25
CA ASN A 271 -4.15 5.07 -18.74
C ASN A 271 -4.69 4.04 -17.75
N ALA A 272 -4.62 4.32 -16.47
CA ALA A 272 -5.08 3.44 -15.40
C ALA A 272 -5.28 4.22 -14.10
N THR A 273 -6.03 3.63 -13.18
CA THR A 273 -6.16 4.06 -11.78
C THR A 273 -5.86 2.86 -10.88
N GLU A 274 -5.59 3.08 -9.60
CA GLU A 274 -5.51 1.98 -8.62
C GLU A 274 -6.88 1.66 -7.98
N THR A 275 -7.97 2.07 -8.61
CA THR A 275 -9.31 1.91 -8.07
C THR A 275 -9.91 0.56 -8.44
N CYS A 276 -10.34 -0.19 -7.43
CA CYS A 276 -10.82 -1.55 -7.59
C CYS A 276 -11.72 -1.97 -6.42
N ILE A 277 -12.77 -2.72 -6.69
CA ILE A 277 -13.51 -3.51 -5.70
C ILE A 277 -13.03 -4.96 -5.82
N PHE A 278 -12.78 -5.59 -4.69
CA PHE A 278 -12.54 -7.03 -4.59
C PHE A 278 -13.78 -7.70 -4.02
N TYR A 279 -14.29 -8.70 -4.71
CA TYR A 279 -15.43 -9.47 -4.29
C TYR A 279 -15.15 -10.96 -4.52
N ASP A 280 -15.16 -11.74 -3.44
CA ASP A 280 -14.83 -13.18 -3.44
C ASP A 280 -13.56 -13.50 -4.26
N GLY A 281 -12.50 -12.71 -4.05
CA GLY A 281 -11.20 -12.91 -4.69
C GLY A 281 -11.07 -12.38 -6.11
N LYS A 282 -12.13 -11.76 -6.67
CA LYS A 282 -12.11 -11.18 -8.02
C LYS A 282 -12.00 -9.67 -7.98
N ALA A 283 -11.16 -9.14 -8.84
CA ALA A 283 -10.92 -7.70 -8.98
C ALA A 283 -11.90 -7.09 -9.99
N HIS A 284 -12.73 -6.18 -9.51
CA HIS A 284 -13.68 -5.39 -10.32
C HIS A 284 -13.12 -3.99 -10.49
N LYS A 285 -12.40 -3.79 -11.59
CA LYS A 285 -11.74 -2.53 -11.93
C LYS A 285 -12.75 -1.47 -12.32
N PHE A 286 -12.53 -0.24 -11.86
CA PHE A 286 -13.27 0.95 -12.29
C PHE A 286 -12.33 2.13 -12.48
N GLY A 287 -12.87 3.23 -12.98
CA GLY A 287 -12.12 4.43 -13.31
C GLY A 287 -11.78 5.27 -12.09
N ALA A 288 -11.69 6.56 -12.29
CA ALA A 288 -11.34 7.49 -11.23
C ALA A 288 -12.45 7.62 -10.18
N VAL A 289 -12.03 7.95 -8.97
CA VAL A 289 -12.93 8.34 -7.89
C VAL A 289 -12.84 9.85 -7.68
N ASP A 290 -13.97 10.52 -7.68
CA ASP A 290 -14.08 11.90 -7.22
C ASP A 290 -14.44 11.94 -5.74
N VAL A 291 -13.96 12.96 -5.05
CA VAL A 291 -14.32 13.24 -3.67
C VAL A 291 -15.16 14.52 -3.69
N GLU A 292 -16.48 14.38 -3.61
CA GLU A 292 -17.41 15.50 -3.70
C GLU A 292 -17.22 16.48 -2.53
N THR A 293 -17.01 15.93 -1.33
CA THR A 293 -16.78 16.71 -0.13
C THR A 293 -15.36 16.46 0.37
N PHE A 294 -14.37 16.98 -0.34
CA PHE A 294 -12.99 16.89 0.14
C PHE A 294 -12.83 17.83 1.34
N PRO A 295 -12.48 17.31 2.52
CA PRO A 295 -12.33 18.17 3.68
C PRO A 295 -11.17 19.15 3.43
N LYS A 296 -11.33 20.38 3.93
CA LYS A 296 -10.22 21.33 3.98
C LYS A 296 -9.07 20.74 4.81
N PRO A 297 -7.83 21.17 4.63
CA PRO A 297 -6.67 20.59 5.30
C PRO A 297 -6.75 20.48 6.83
N ASP A 298 -7.57 21.30 7.46
CA ASP A 298 -7.83 21.31 8.91
C ASP A 298 -9.10 20.53 9.32
N LYS A 299 -9.78 19.88 8.38
CA LYS A 299 -11.11 19.27 8.57
C LYS A 299 -11.19 17.81 8.13
N TYR A 300 -10.08 17.07 8.26
CA TYR A 300 -10.03 15.65 7.88
C TYR A 300 -11.02 14.77 8.64
N MET A 301 -11.57 15.25 9.75
CA MET A 301 -12.56 14.55 10.58
C MET A 301 -14.03 14.83 10.17
N GLU A 302 -14.26 15.60 9.09
CA GLU A 302 -15.58 15.71 8.47
C GLU A 302 -15.85 14.50 7.56
N PRO A 303 -17.09 14.09 7.32
CA PRO A 303 -17.39 12.99 6.40
C PRO A 303 -16.87 13.24 4.98
N TRP A 304 -16.41 12.17 4.33
CA TRP A 304 -15.91 12.18 2.95
C TRP A 304 -16.88 11.39 2.07
N HIS A 305 -17.40 11.99 1.03
CA HIS A 305 -18.21 11.30 0.02
C HIS A 305 -17.36 11.05 -1.22
N LEU A 306 -17.18 9.80 -1.58
CA LEU A 306 -16.35 9.34 -2.66
C LEU A 306 -17.18 8.58 -3.67
N VAL A 307 -17.16 9.05 -4.93
CA VAL A 307 -17.94 8.47 -6.03
C VAL A 307 -17.03 8.17 -7.20
N SER A 308 -17.16 6.97 -7.78
CA SER A 308 -16.44 6.65 -9.03
C SER A 308 -17.13 7.28 -10.24
N GLU A 309 -16.35 7.53 -11.31
CA GLU A 309 -16.86 8.12 -12.56
C GLU A 309 -18.02 7.35 -13.22
N ASP A 310 -18.16 6.05 -12.90
CA ASP A 310 -19.21 5.16 -13.40
C ASP A 310 -20.28 4.84 -12.35
N GLY A 311 -20.19 5.43 -11.16
CA GLY A 311 -21.16 5.27 -10.08
C GLY A 311 -21.16 3.90 -9.38
N ARG A 312 -20.24 2.99 -9.72
CA ARG A 312 -20.18 1.66 -9.08
C ARG A 312 -19.58 1.68 -7.68
N PHE A 313 -18.81 2.71 -7.37
CA PHE A 313 -18.30 3.00 -6.04
C PHE A 313 -18.94 4.31 -5.57
N ASP A 314 -19.76 4.22 -4.55
CA ASP A 314 -20.46 5.38 -3.96
C ASP A 314 -20.54 5.16 -2.46
N PHE A 315 -19.61 5.75 -1.72
CA PHE A 315 -19.44 5.53 -0.29
C PHE A 315 -19.23 6.83 0.46
N VAL A 316 -19.78 6.87 1.66
CA VAL A 316 -19.48 7.91 2.64
C VAL A 316 -18.58 7.32 3.72
N MET A 317 -17.39 7.87 3.89
CA MET A 317 -16.51 7.56 5.00
C MET A 317 -16.74 8.56 6.13
N THR A 318 -17.18 8.07 7.27
CA THR A 318 -17.33 8.86 8.50
C THR A 318 -16.11 8.67 9.39
N PRO A 319 -15.23 9.67 9.49
CA PRO A 319 -13.98 9.54 10.24
C PRO A 319 -14.22 9.44 11.75
N PHE A 320 -13.40 8.63 12.43
CA PHE A 320 -13.33 8.60 13.90
C PHE A 320 -11.92 8.82 14.45
N TYR A 321 -10.89 8.74 13.61
CA TYR A 321 -9.51 8.93 14.02
C TYR A 321 -8.64 9.43 12.86
N ASP A 322 -7.82 10.43 13.14
CA ASP A 322 -6.76 10.90 12.25
C ASP A 322 -5.39 10.71 12.92
N HIS A 323 -4.56 9.88 12.34
CA HIS A 323 -3.16 9.73 12.71
C HIS A 323 -2.31 10.65 11.84
N HIS A 324 -2.01 11.82 12.37
CA HIS A 324 -1.16 12.80 11.73
C HIS A 324 0.32 12.54 12.05
N ALA A 325 1.16 12.51 11.03
CA ALA A 325 2.60 12.37 11.17
C ALA A 325 3.37 13.33 10.27
N ASP A 326 4.28 14.06 10.88
CA ASP A 326 5.26 14.92 10.22
C ASP A 326 6.66 14.35 10.37
N THR A 327 7.31 14.11 9.25
CA THR A 327 8.70 13.69 9.22
C THR A 327 9.53 14.72 8.48
N ASN A 328 10.56 15.24 9.15
CA ASN A 328 11.52 16.13 8.55
C ASN A 328 12.94 15.63 8.87
N ALA A 329 13.57 15.00 7.90
CA ALA A 329 14.96 14.54 8.00
C ALA A 329 15.87 15.58 7.34
N LEU A 330 16.46 16.47 8.15
CA LEU A 330 17.46 17.48 7.74
C LEU A 330 17.01 18.37 6.55
N ASN A 331 15.72 18.62 6.40
CA ASN A 331 15.10 19.28 5.25
C ASN A 331 15.33 18.62 3.88
N LEU A 332 15.95 17.44 3.85
CA LEU A 332 16.18 16.66 2.63
C LEU A 332 14.99 15.73 2.30
N LEU A 333 14.32 15.23 3.32
CA LEU A 333 13.10 14.44 3.21
C LEU A 333 12.04 15.05 4.13
N ARG A 334 10.97 15.53 3.54
CA ARG A 334 9.78 15.98 4.27
C ARG A 334 8.61 15.11 3.87
N MET A 335 7.93 14.54 4.84
CA MET A 335 6.69 13.80 4.63
C MET A 335 5.66 14.32 5.64
N HIS A 336 4.53 14.74 5.12
CA HIS A 336 3.36 15.14 5.89
C HIS A 336 2.25 14.17 5.52
N SER A 337 1.69 13.49 6.50
CA SER A 337 0.68 12.47 6.25
C SER A 337 -0.44 12.50 7.28
N HIS A 338 -1.65 12.25 6.79
CA HIS A 338 -2.84 11.97 7.57
C HIS A 338 -3.30 10.56 7.24
N GLN A 339 -3.41 9.70 8.25
CA GLN A 339 -4.05 8.40 8.14
C GLN A 339 -5.40 8.48 8.82
N VAL A 340 -6.42 8.75 8.03
CA VAL A 340 -7.79 8.94 8.53
C VAL A 340 -8.50 7.59 8.52
N HIS A 341 -8.97 7.18 9.68
CA HIS A 341 -9.72 5.94 9.87
C HIS A 341 -11.19 6.26 10.09
N GLY A 342 -12.06 5.52 9.42
CA GLY A 342 -13.49 5.78 9.44
C GLY A 342 -14.33 4.53 9.20
N ILE A 343 -15.63 4.72 9.31
CA ILE A 343 -16.65 3.74 8.93
C ILE A 343 -17.12 4.11 7.53
N TRP A 344 -17.18 3.13 6.66
CA TRP A 344 -17.60 3.27 5.26
C TRP A 344 -19.02 2.72 5.10
N ASN A 345 -19.92 3.55 4.55
CA ASN A 345 -21.32 3.23 4.30
C ASN A 345 -21.68 3.50 2.86
#